data_4a50c6f1351ed9bacd283c9ec2b02949
#
_entry.id   4a50c6f1351ed9bacd283c9ec2b02949
#
_cell.length_a   1.000
_cell.length_b   1.000
_cell.length_c   1.000
_cell.angle_alpha   90.00
_cell.angle_beta   90.00
_cell.angle_gamma   90.00
#
_symmetry.space_group_name_H-M   'P 1'
#
loop_
_entity.id
_entity.type
_entity.pdbx_description
1 polymer ?
#
loop_
_entity_poly.entity_id
_entity_poly.type
_entity_poly.pdbx_seq_one_letter_code
_entity_poly.pdbx_strand_id
1 'polypeptide(L)'
;SSSIWPGAEQILARAAKAHGFPYALSTVAGDSVERVSKVGGDMTWFQLYPPNDRDIGFDMLRRAADCGVETLVVTADVPGPSRRERMRLSGGPVGSRGKSMYTPRVIMQSMVRPEWSLRMLANGGPRFRNFEPYADRFGKMSVTEFIGSQLNGSLDWDYLDLIRERW
;
A
#
# COMPACT_ATOMS: atom_id res chain seq x y z
N SER A 1 -1.26 -6.62 6.14
CA SER A 1 -1.04 -6.37 4.70
C SER A 1 -1.19 -7.66 3.92
N SER A 2 -1.71 -7.59 2.71
CA SER A 2 -1.91 -8.72 1.80
C SER A 2 -0.63 -9.48 1.47
N SER A 3 0.54 -8.90 1.73
CA SER A 3 1.84 -9.59 1.64
C SER A 3 2.01 -10.69 2.69
N ILE A 4 1.36 -10.55 3.85
CA ILE A 4 1.40 -11.52 4.96
C ILE A 4 0.24 -12.48 4.83
N TRP A 5 -0.97 -11.95 4.64
CA TRP A 5 -2.18 -12.74 4.48
C TRP A 5 -3.05 -12.15 3.34
N PRO A 6 -3.35 -12.93 2.30
CA PRO A 6 -4.12 -12.46 1.15
C PRO A 6 -5.51 -11.97 1.57
N GLY A 7 -5.86 -10.75 1.16
CA GLY A 7 -7.14 -10.12 1.50
C GLY A 7 -7.21 -9.56 2.93
N ALA A 8 -6.09 -9.45 3.64
CA ALA A 8 -6.05 -8.96 5.01
C ALA A 8 -6.70 -7.58 5.17
N GLU A 9 -6.53 -6.67 4.21
CA GLU A 9 -7.09 -5.33 4.24
C GLU A 9 -8.62 -5.36 4.32
N GLN A 10 -9.27 -6.17 3.47
CA GLN A 10 -10.74 -6.28 3.49
C GLN A 10 -11.25 -7.00 4.74
N ILE A 11 -10.52 -8.02 5.23
CA ILE A 11 -10.87 -8.74 6.46
C ILE A 11 -10.84 -7.77 7.65
N LEU A 12 -9.76 -6.99 7.76
CA LEU A 12 -9.59 -6.03 8.85
C LEU A 12 -10.59 -4.88 8.76
N ALA A 13 -10.83 -4.32 7.58
CA ALA A 13 -11.81 -3.25 7.38
C ALA A 13 -13.24 -3.72 7.74
N ARG A 14 -13.60 -4.95 7.37
CA ARG A 14 -14.90 -5.54 7.75
C ARG A 14 -15.03 -5.74 9.25
N ALA A 15 -13.98 -6.24 9.89
CA ALA A 15 -13.95 -6.43 11.34
C ALA A 15 -14.02 -5.08 12.07
N ALA A 16 -13.27 -4.08 11.63
CA ALA A 16 -13.28 -2.73 12.17
C ALA A 16 -14.69 -2.11 12.12
N LYS A 17 -15.34 -2.18 10.95
CA LYS A 17 -16.74 -1.74 10.78
C LYS A 17 -17.69 -2.47 11.71
N ALA A 18 -17.59 -3.78 11.84
CA ALA A 18 -18.47 -4.58 12.70
C ALA A 18 -18.33 -4.22 14.19
N HIS A 19 -17.17 -3.70 14.58
CA HIS A 19 -16.88 -3.31 15.97
C HIS A 19 -16.90 -1.79 16.20
N GLY A 20 -17.27 -0.99 15.20
CA GLY A 20 -17.45 0.45 15.33
C GLY A 20 -16.16 1.25 15.51
N PHE A 21 -15.03 0.81 14.97
CA PHE A 21 -13.77 1.57 14.97
C PHE A 21 -13.17 1.73 13.58
N PRO A 22 -12.39 2.78 13.31
CA PRO A 22 -11.86 3.06 12.00
C PRO A 22 -10.75 2.09 11.58
N TYR A 23 -10.66 1.84 10.27
CA TYR A 23 -9.57 1.15 9.62
C TYR A 23 -8.83 2.08 8.67
N ALA A 24 -7.57 2.41 8.98
CA ALA A 24 -6.74 3.24 8.12
C ALA A 24 -6.06 2.39 7.04
N LEU A 25 -6.46 2.59 5.78
CA LEU A 25 -5.83 1.95 4.62
C LEU A 25 -4.59 2.75 4.19
N SER A 26 -3.45 2.09 4.13
CA SER A 26 -2.21 2.72 3.67
C SER A 26 -2.17 2.92 2.15
N THR A 27 -1.55 3.99 1.69
CA THR A 27 -1.18 4.23 0.28
C THR A 27 -0.49 3.01 -0.34
N VAL A 28 0.41 2.37 0.40
CA VAL A 28 1.17 1.18 -0.02
C VAL A 28 0.53 -0.13 0.43
N ALA A 29 -0.78 -0.15 0.60
CA ALA A 29 -1.51 -1.37 0.91
C ALA A 29 -1.55 -2.33 -0.29
N GLY A 30 -1.78 -3.60 0.01
CA GLY A 30 -1.94 -4.64 -1.01
C GLY A 30 -3.30 -4.62 -1.70
N ASP A 31 -4.26 -3.85 -1.17
CA ASP A 31 -5.57 -3.64 -1.78
C ASP A 31 -5.83 -2.15 -2.03
N SER A 32 -6.80 -1.84 -2.91
CA SER A 32 -7.10 -0.47 -3.29
C SER A 32 -8.17 0.16 -2.40
N VAL A 33 -8.19 1.50 -2.37
CA VAL A 33 -9.18 2.26 -1.60
C VAL A 33 -10.61 1.94 -2.05
N GLU A 34 -10.83 1.76 -3.35
CA GLU A 34 -12.16 1.43 -3.91
C GLU A 34 -12.69 0.07 -3.44
N ARG A 35 -11.79 -0.89 -3.21
CA ARG A 35 -12.17 -2.23 -2.75
C ARG A 35 -12.38 -2.28 -1.24
N VAL A 36 -11.55 -1.57 -0.51
CA VAL A 36 -11.60 -1.59 0.96
C VAL A 36 -12.76 -0.75 1.48
N SER A 37 -13.04 0.42 0.89
CA SER A 37 -14.17 1.27 1.27
C SER A 37 -15.53 0.58 1.04
N LYS A 38 -15.66 -0.28 0.03
CA LYS A 38 -16.90 -1.08 -0.18
C LYS A 38 -17.25 -1.95 1.02
N VAL A 39 -16.27 -2.44 1.77
CA VAL A 39 -16.51 -3.32 2.93
C VAL A 39 -16.39 -2.59 4.25
N GLY A 40 -15.51 -1.59 4.35
CA GLY A 40 -15.30 -0.77 5.54
C GLY A 40 -16.30 0.38 5.68
N GLY A 41 -16.85 0.87 4.56
CA GLY A 41 -17.79 1.99 4.52
C GLY A 41 -17.19 3.24 5.18
N ASP A 42 -18.01 3.93 5.97
CA ASP A 42 -17.70 5.13 6.76
C ASP A 42 -16.59 4.95 7.80
N MET A 43 -16.27 3.69 8.16
CA MET A 43 -15.15 3.38 9.05
C MET A 43 -13.80 3.28 8.30
N THR A 44 -13.75 3.56 7.00
CA THR A 44 -12.51 3.54 6.23
C THR A 44 -11.85 4.92 6.25
N TRP A 45 -10.63 4.99 6.77
CA TRP A 45 -9.74 6.13 6.66
C TRP A 45 -8.69 5.86 5.58
N PHE A 46 -8.16 6.90 4.96
CA PHE A 46 -7.06 6.75 4.01
C PHE A 46 -5.79 7.38 4.56
N GLN A 47 -4.70 6.61 4.59
CA GLN A 47 -3.39 7.11 4.98
C GLN A 47 -2.58 7.41 3.73
N LEU A 48 -2.22 8.67 3.54
CA LEU A 48 -1.42 9.18 2.44
C LEU A 48 0.04 9.31 2.84
N TYR A 49 0.91 8.62 2.11
CA TYR A 49 2.29 9.02 1.94
C TYR A 49 2.34 9.98 0.76
N PRO A 50 2.59 11.29 0.96
CA PRO A 50 2.61 12.25 -0.13
C PRO A 50 3.67 11.85 -1.16
N PRO A 51 3.29 11.51 -2.41
CA PRO A 51 4.27 11.16 -3.43
C PRO A 51 4.95 12.41 -3.98
N ASN A 52 6.18 12.24 -4.51
CA ASN A 52 6.91 13.31 -5.19
C ASN A 52 6.14 13.85 -6.41
N ASP A 53 5.49 12.95 -7.16
CA ASP A 53 4.57 13.34 -8.22
C ASP A 53 3.24 13.76 -7.57
N ARG A 54 3.02 15.07 -7.46
CA ARG A 54 1.82 15.67 -6.85
C ARG A 54 0.53 15.26 -7.57
N ASP A 55 0.57 15.03 -8.89
CA ASP A 55 -0.61 14.60 -9.66
C ASP A 55 -1.08 13.22 -9.23
N ILE A 56 -0.15 12.30 -8.94
CA ILE A 56 -0.48 10.99 -8.34
C ILE A 56 -1.12 11.17 -6.97
N GLY A 57 -0.56 12.06 -6.15
CA GLY A 57 -1.10 12.36 -4.83
C GLY A 57 -2.54 12.89 -4.90
N PHE A 58 -2.78 13.88 -5.75
CA PHE A 58 -4.10 14.48 -5.92
C PHE A 58 -5.12 13.52 -6.53
N ASP A 59 -4.71 12.66 -7.47
CA ASP A 59 -5.60 11.63 -8.00
C ASP A 59 -5.96 10.58 -6.93
N MET A 60 -5.01 10.19 -6.07
CA MET A 60 -5.30 9.31 -4.93
C MET A 60 -6.28 9.93 -3.94
N LEU A 61 -6.16 11.23 -3.64
CA LEU A 61 -7.12 11.96 -2.80
C LEU A 61 -8.50 11.95 -3.44
N ARG A 62 -8.60 12.32 -4.71
CA ARG A 62 -9.88 12.30 -5.45
C ARG A 62 -10.53 10.92 -5.40
N ARG A 63 -9.78 9.85 -5.71
CA ARG A 63 -10.26 8.46 -5.65
C ARG A 63 -10.76 8.06 -4.27
N ALA A 64 -10.07 8.49 -3.21
CA ALA A 64 -10.50 8.22 -1.84
C ALA A 64 -11.80 8.99 -1.50
N ALA A 65 -11.89 10.26 -1.88
CA ALA A 65 -13.10 11.08 -1.70
C ALA A 65 -14.29 10.50 -2.49
N ASP A 66 -14.09 10.11 -3.76
CA ASP A 66 -15.09 9.46 -4.61
C ASP A 66 -15.64 8.15 -4.00
N CYS A 67 -14.85 7.50 -3.14
CA CYS A 67 -15.25 6.30 -2.40
C CYS A 67 -15.94 6.60 -1.06
N GLY A 68 -16.19 7.88 -0.72
CA GLY A 68 -16.83 8.30 0.52
C GLY A 68 -15.91 8.22 1.76
N VAL A 69 -14.59 8.25 1.56
CA VAL A 69 -13.65 8.34 2.69
C VAL A 69 -13.63 9.79 3.19
N GLU A 70 -13.93 9.99 4.48
CA GLU A 70 -14.02 11.33 5.09
C GLU A 70 -12.76 11.73 5.87
N THR A 71 -11.94 10.75 6.26
CA THR A 71 -10.76 11.02 7.07
C THR A 71 -9.48 10.66 6.34
N LEU A 72 -8.61 11.67 6.17
CA LEU A 72 -7.26 11.55 5.63
C LEU A 72 -6.23 11.60 6.74
N VAL A 73 -5.29 10.64 6.72
CA VAL A 73 -4.11 10.62 7.60
C VAL A 73 -2.88 10.89 6.75
N VAL A 74 -2.27 12.06 6.89
CA VAL A 74 -1.05 12.40 6.15
C VAL A 74 0.17 12.02 6.95
N THR A 75 1.07 11.22 6.37
CA THR A 75 2.33 10.84 7.02
C THR A 75 3.42 11.83 6.69
N ALA A 76 4.01 12.43 7.73
CA ALA A 76 5.00 13.50 7.62
C ALA A 76 6.45 13.06 7.89
N ASP A 77 6.67 11.81 8.37
CA ASP A 77 7.93 11.36 8.96
C ASP A 77 8.76 10.41 8.06
N VAL A 78 8.61 10.50 6.74
CA VAL A 78 9.38 9.65 5.80
C VAL A 78 10.39 10.51 5.03
N PRO A 79 11.50 10.95 5.67
CA PRO A 79 12.49 11.82 5.03
C PRO A 79 13.39 11.07 4.03
N GLY A 80 13.31 9.76 3.95
CA GLY A 80 14.11 8.94 3.04
C GLY A 80 13.98 7.44 3.22
N PRO A 81 14.67 6.64 2.38
CA PRO A 81 14.54 5.19 2.40
C PRO A 81 15.06 4.59 3.71
N SER A 82 14.20 3.86 4.41
CA SER A 82 14.57 3.16 5.65
C SER A 82 15.54 2.01 5.37
N ARG A 83 16.69 2.01 6.07
CA ARG A 83 17.65 0.89 6.07
C ARG A 83 17.26 -0.13 7.14
N ARG A 84 16.31 -1.00 6.84
CA ARG A 84 15.92 -2.12 7.73
C ARG A 84 16.94 -3.25 7.62
N GLU A 85 18.07 -3.08 8.27
CA GLU A 85 19.24 -3.96 8.13
C GLU A 85 18.95 -5.43 8.52
N ARG A 86 18.17 -5.67 9.57
CA ARG A 86 17.75 -7.03 9.95
C ARG A 86 16.93 -7.71 8.87
N MET A 87 16.02 -7.00 8.18
CA MET A 87 15.25 -7.55 7.06
C MET A 87 16.12 -7.82 5.84
N ARG A 88 17.12 -6.96 5.59
CA ARG A 88 18.10 -7.17 4.52
C ARG A 88 18.98 -8.39 4.78
N LEU A 89 19.46 -8.57 5.99
CA LEU A 89 20.31 -9.70 6.39
C LEU A 89 19.53 -11.02 6.41
N SER A 90 18.25 -11.00 6.78
CA SER A 90 17.38 -12.20 6.77
C SER A 90 16.92 -12.62 5.37
N GLY A 91 17.31 -11.90 4.31
CA GLY A 91 16.87 -12.17 2.94
C GLY A 91 15.40 -11.84 2.66
N GLY A 92 14.79 -10.98 3.49
CA GLY A 92 13.43 -10.51 3.29
C GLY A 92 13.25 -9.72 1.99
N PRO A 93 12.02 -9.64 1.45
CA PRO A 93 11.73 -9.01 0.15
C PRO A 93 11.98 -7.50 0.14
N VAL A 94 12.00 -6.86 1.30
CA VAL A 94 12.24 -5.41 1.43
C VAL A 94 13.74 -5.15 1.56
N GLY A 95 14.35 -4.70 0.46
CA GLY A 95 15.78 -4.30 0.44
C GLY A 95 16.72 -5.22 -0.31
N SER A 96 16.24 -6.31 -0.87
CA SER A 96 17.04 -7.13 -1.81
C SER A 96 16.94 -6.54 -3.22
N ARG A 97 17.81 -5.57 -3.54
CA ARG A 97 17.98 -5.09 -4.92
C ARG A 97 18.12 -6.27 -5.86
N GLY A 98 17.13 -6.48 -6.73
CA GLY A 98 17.20 -7.41 -7.86
C GLY A 98 17.11 -8.91 -7.54
N LYS A 99 16.86 -9.34 -6.29
CA LYS A 99 16.63 -10.76 -6.00
C LYS A 99 15.15 -11.09 -6.10
N SER A 100 14.81 -12.08 -6.92
CA SER A 100 13.46 -12.61 -7.05
C SER A 100 12.88 -12.99 -5.67
N MET A 101 11.63 -12.63 -5.44
CA MET A 101 10.84 -13.11 -4.29
C MET A 101 10.66 -14.64 -4.31
N TYR A 102 10.85 -15.26 -5.45
CA TYR A 102 10.68 -16.71 -5.67
C TYR A 102 12.02 -17.46 -5.51
N THR A 103 12.57 -17.51 -4.30
CA THR A 103 13.70 -18.36 -4.01
C THR A 103 13.22 -19.81 -3.77
N PRO A 104 14.05 -20.86 -4.01
CA PRO A 104 13.66 -22.24 -3.73
C PRO A 104 13.16 -22.45 -2.30
N ARG A 105 13.74 -21.72 -1.35
CA ARG A 105 13.32 -21.73 0.07
C ARG A 105 11.90 -21.19 0.25
N VAL A 106 11.56 -20.08 -0.40
CA VAL A 106 10.22 -19.48 -0.35
C VAL A 106 9.20 -20.42 -1.00
N ILE A 107 9.53 -21.02 -2.14
CA ILE A 107 8.66 -21.99 -2.81
C ILE A 107 8.39 -23.18 -1.88
N MET A 108 9.42 -23.77 -1.28
CA MET A 108 9.26 -24.89 -0.35
C MET A 108 8.43 -24.50 0.89
N GLN A 109 8.65 -23.30 1.46
CA GLN A 109 7.84 -22.78 2.57
C GLN A 109 6.38 -22.58 2.17
N SER A 110 6.11 -22.17 0.93
CA SER A 110 4.76 -22.02 0.41
C SER A 110 4.05 -23.36 0.26
N MET A 111 4.77 -24.41 -0.19
CA MET A 111 4.20 -25.76 -0.35
C MET A 111 3.72 -26.36 0.99
N VAL A 112 4.39 -26.09 2.10
CA VAL A 112 3.96 -26.54 3.44
C VAL A 112 2.87 -25.66 4.07
N ARG A 113 2.38 -24.66 3.36
CA ARG A 113 1.30 -23.76 3.79
C ARG A 113 0.19 -23.69 2.72
N PRO A 114 -0.53 -24.78 2.45
CA PRO A 114 -1.45 -24.87 1.31
C PRO A 114 -2.57 -23.83 1.37
N GLU A 115 -3.13 -23.53 2.52
CA GLU A 115 -4.18 -22.51 2.66
C GLU A 115 -3.69 -21.14 2.24
N TRP A 116 -2.51 -20.72 2.71
CA TRP A 116 -1.89 -19.45 2.33
C TRP A 116 -1.61 -19.41 0.82
N SER A 117 -1.05 -20.48 0.27
CA SER A 117 -0.70 -20.57 -1.15
C SER A 117 -1.92 -20.50 -2.07
N LEU A 118 -2.98 -21.23 -1.74
CA LEU A 118 -4.24 -21.20 -2.50
C LEU A 118 -4.89 -19.81 -2.43
N ARG A 119 -4.91 -19.18 -1.25
CA ARG A 119 -5.40 -17.80 -1.11
C ARG A 119 -4.55 -16.80 -1.88
N MET A 120 -3.23 -16.96 -1.89
CA MET A 120 -2.31 -16.10 -2.63
C MET A 120 -2.55 -16.23 -4.14
N LEU A 121 -2.74 -17.44 -4.65
CA LEU A 121 -3.09 -17.69 -6.06
C LEU A 121 -4.45 -17.08 -6.42
N ALA A 122 -5.46 -17.27 -5.58
CA ALA A 122 -6.81 -16.73 -5.81
C ALA A 122 -6.86 -15.19 -5.80
N ASN A 123 -6.01 -14.53 -5.00
CA ASN A 123 -5.94 -13.07 -4.92
C ASN A 123 -4.92 -12.45 -5.90
N GLY A 124 -4.19 -13.25 -6.67
CA GLY A 124 -3.26 -12.78 -7.71
C GLY A 124 -1.90 -12.30 -7.19
N GLY A 125 -1.46 -12.76 -6.02
CA GLY A 125 -0.17 -12.39 -5.41
C GLY A 125 -0.15 -11.01 -4.75
N PRO A 126 0.98 -10.64 -4.09
CA PRO A 126 1.13 -9.33 -3.48
C PRO A 126 1.24 -8.24 -4.54
N ARG A 127 0.39 -7.23 -4.45
CA ARG A 127 0.35 -6.08 -5.37
C ARG A 127 0.19 -4.79 -4.57
N PHE A 128 0.56 -3.66 -5.14
CA PHE A 128 0.30 -2.32 -4.62
C PHE A 128 -0.83 -1.70 -5.43
N ARG A 129 -2.07 -2.13 -5.14
CA ARG A 129 -3.24 -1.84 -5.99
C ARG A 129 -3.58 -0.35 -6.12
N ASN A 130 -3.24 0.47 -5.13
CA ASN A 130 -3.42 1.92 -5.24
C ASN A 130 -2.54 2.54 -6.33
N PHE A 131 -1.40 1.91 -6.65
CA PHE A 131 -0.46 2.37 -7.69
C PHE A 131 -0.68 1.73 -9.06
N GLU A 132 -1.51 0.70 -9.19
CA GLU A 132 -1.79 0.02 -10.48
C GLU A 132 -2.27 1.00 -11.57
N PRO A 133 -3.12 2.01 -11.30
CA PRO A 133 -3.54 2.98 -12.33
C PRO A 133 -2.41 3.82 -12.92
N TYR A 134 -1.27 3.87 -12.26
CA TYR A 134 -0.10 4.66 -12.70
C TYR A 134 0.99 3.79 -13.35
N ALA A 135 0.67 2.55 -13.75
CA ALA A 135 1.63 1.61 -14.30
C ALA A 135 2.39 2.16 -15.52
N ASP A 136 1.75 2.98 -16.34
CA ASP A 136 2.35 3.63 -17.51
C ASP A 136 3.50 4.59 -17.14
N ARG A 137 3.50 5.11 -15.90
CA ARG A 137 4.54 6.00 -15.38
C ARG A 137 5.76 5.24 -14.82
N PHE A 138 5.69 3.92 -14.70
CA PHE A 138 6.81 3.13 -14.14
C PHE A 138 8.02 3.04 -15.08
N GLY A 139 7.81 3.17 -16.38
CA GLY A 139 8.87 3.02 -17.37
C GLY A 139 9.52 1.63 -17.29
N LYS A 140 10.85 1.61 -17.06
CA LYS A 140 11.62 0.37 -16.87
C LYS A 140 11.75 -0.07 -15.40
N MET A 141 11.18 0.69 -14.45
CA MET A 141 11.26 0.40 -13.02
C MET A 141 10.26 -0.69 -12.63
N SER A 142 10.62 -1.50 -11.65
CA SER A 142 9.64 -2.32 -10.95
C SER A 142 8.69 -1.44 -10.13
N VAL A 143 7.49 -1.94 -9.82
CA VAL A 143 6.51 -1.24 -8.96
C VAL A 143 7.12 -0.80 -7.64
N THR A 144 7.95 -1.65 -7.03
CA THR A 144 8.60 -1.35 -5.75
C THR A 144 9.64 -0.24 -5.87
N GLU A 145 10.40 -0.21 -6.96
CA GLU A 145 11.37 0.86 -7.23
C GLU A 145 10.67 2.18 -7.52
N PHE A 146 9.58 2.14 -8.31
CA PHE A 146 8.77 3.32 -8.56
C PHE A 146 8.18 3.89 -7.26
N ILE A 147 7.54 3.07 -6.44
CA ILE A 147 7.01 3.49 -5.14
C ILE A 147 8.13 4.07 -4.26
N GLY A 148 9.28 3.41 -4.21
CA GLY A 148 10.45 3.91 -3.47
C GLY A 148 10.95 5.27 -3.96
N SER A 149 10.85 5.56 -5.27
CA SER A 149 11.20 6.87 -5.84
C SER A 149 10.17 7.95 -5.53
N GLN A 150 8.91 7.57 -5.34
CA GLN A 150 7.83 8.52 -5.04
C GLN A 150 7.77 8.91 -3.55
N LEU A 151 8.22 8.04 -2.65
CA LEU A 151 8.08 8.22 -1.20
C LEU A 151 9.39 8.73 -0.56
N ASN A 152 9.92 9.85 -1.03
CA ASN A 152 11.21 10.41 -0.62
C ASN A 152 11.09 11.78 0.07
N GLY A 153 10.21 11.89 1.06
CA GLY A 153 10.16 13.09 1.91
C GLY A 153 9.75 14.37 1.17
N SER A 154 8.76 14.27 0.28
CA SER A 154 8.28 15.38 -0.54
C SER A 154 7.28 16.31 0.17
N LEU A 155 6.92 16.04 1.43
CA LEU A 155 5.96 16.86 2.17
C LEU A 155 6.62 18.13 2.70
N ASP A 156 6.15 19.27 2.21
CA ASP A 156 6.38 20.62 2.73
C ASP A 156 5.04 21.27 3.14
N TRP A 157 5.09 22.47 3.73
CA TRP A 157 3.88 23.17 4.14
C TRP A 157 3.00 23.55 2.96
N ASP A 158 3.59 23.95 1.84
CA ASP A 158 2.86 24.32 0.61
C ASP A 158 2.10 23.10 0.05
N TYR A 159 2.72 21.91 0.08
CA TYR A 159 2.05 20.69 -0.35
C TYR A 159 0.93 20.30 0.62
N LEU A 160 1.12 20.47 1.91
CA LEU A 160 0.10 20.21 2.92
C LEU A 160 -1.12 21.14 2.74
N ASP A 161 -0.88 22.42 2.47
CA ASP A 161 -1.97 23.37 2.20
C ASP A 161 -2.73 23.00 0.92
N LEU A 162 -2.04 22.60 -0.14
CA LEU A 162 -2.68 22.07 -1.35
C LEU A 162 -3.50 20.80 -1.11
N ILE A 163 -3.03 19.91 -0.23
CA ILE A 163 -3.81 18.73 0.20
C ILE A 163 -5.10 19.17 0.90
N ARG A 164 -5.02 20.13 1.83
CA ARG A 164 -6.17 20.65 2.57
C ARG A 164 -7.20 21.34 1.70
N GLU A 165 -6.76 22.02 0.63
CA GLU A 165 -7.67 22.66 -0.33
C GLU A 165 -8.46 21.66 -1.18
N ARG A 166 -7.92 20.44 -1.36
CA ARG A 166 -8.49 19.42 -2.26
C ARG A 166 -9.22 18.30 -1.52
N TRP A 167 -9.01 18.19 -0.22
CA TRP A 167 -9.69 17.23 0.66
C TRP A 167 -10.88 17.88 1.38
#